data_9f321b037549b6483e0bf8712c23bb78
#
_entry.id   9f321b037549b6483e0bf8712c23bb78
#
_cell.length_a   1.000
_cell.length_b   1.000
_cell.length_c   1.000
_cell.angle_alpha   90.00
_cell.angle_beta   90.00
_cell.angle_gamma   90.00
#
_symmetry.space_group_name_H-M   'P 1'
#
loop_
_entity.id
_entity.type
_entity.pdbx_description
1 polymer ?
#
loop_
_entity_poly.entity_id
_entity_poly.type
_entity_poly.pdbx_seq_one_letter_code
_entity_poly.pdbx_strand_id
1 'polypeptide(L)'
;MPREIDRQAAAQKRSSRLLIGMAAFILIGVAAYMGLVFLTSRRTPANPDTRYTAENGVSVYYESATWPVCRMTEDPTLGPVLELASHEDPEDDQYQVVLFQHGDQATYDDFLEMSQDDLRASYGVISPKKIDIPVEGATVEAVRCDIQAYYAVLATITYDSGDVIYVSALTRLASLNDVLNLIESVSLG
;
A
#
# COMPACT_ATOMS: atom_id res chain seq x y z
N MET A 1 -31.40 48.97 -37.96
CA MET A 1 -31.26 47.51 -37.97
C MET A 1 -29.80 46.95 -38.10
N PRO A 2 -28.80 47.58 -38.74
CA PRO A 2 -27.42 46.98 -38.77
C PRO A 2 -26.70 46.93 -37.41
N ARG A 3 -26.94 47.87 -36.52
CA ARG A 3 -26.20 48.01 -35.24
C ARG A 3 -26.51 46.93 -34.17
N GLU A 4 -27.65 46.27 -34.24
CA GLU A 4 -28.04 45.21 -33.32
C GLU A 4 -27.36 43.87 -33.65
N ILE A 5 -27.21 43.56 -34.95
CA ILE A 5 -26.54 42.34 -35.43
C ILE A 5 -25.05 42.36 -35.02
N ASP A 6 -24.40 43.51 -35.14
CA ASP A 6 -23.00 43.66 -34.74
C ASP A 6 -22.79 43.51 -33.21
N ARG A 7 -23.75 43.97 -32.41
CA ARG A 7 -23.71 43.80 -30.95
C ARG A 7 -23.92 42.35 -30.51
N GLN A 8 -24.80 41.62 -31.18
CA GLN A 8 -25.04 40.20 -30.90
C GLN A 8 -23.84 39.35 -31.33
N ALA A 9 -23.23 39.61 -32.47
CA ALA A 9 -22.01 38.93 -32.90
C ALA A 9 -20.79 39.19 -31.95
N ALA A 10 -20.67 40.42 -31.45
CA ALA A 10 -19.63 40.76 -30.50
C ALA A 10 -19.85 40.11 -29.10
N ALA A 11 -21.11 39.99 -28.64
CA ALA A 11 -21.46 39.31 -27.38
C ALA A 11 -21.21 37.78 -27.49
N GLN A 12 -21.59 37.19 -28.63
CA GLN A 12 -21.39 35.77 -28.90
C GLN A 12 -19.89 35.41 -28.98
N LYS A 13 -19.07 36.29 -29.56
CA LYS A 13 -17.61 36.14 -29.64
C LYS A 13 -16.92 36.28 -28.28
N ARG A 14 -17.47 37.09 -27.36
CA ARG A 14 -16.99 37.21 -25.97
C ARG A 14 -17.36 35.99 -25.15
N SER A 15 -18.57 35.47 -25.27
CA SER A 15 -19.02 34.26 -24.53
C SER A 15 -18.25 33.01 -24.97
N SER A 16 -17.97 32.86 -26.28
CA SER A 16 -17.18 31.71 -26.77
C SER A 16 -15.72 31.78 -26.30
N ARG A 17 -15.12 32.96 -26.18
CA ARG A 17 -13.75 33.11 -25.63
C ARG A 17 -13.71 32.81 -24.12
N LEU A 18 -14.73 33.18 -23.37
CA LEU A 18 -14.87 32.83 -21.94
C LEU A 18 -15.03 31.32 -21.75
N LEU A 19 -15.86 30.67 -22.57
CA LEU A 19 -16.06 29.22 -22.52
C LEU A 19 -14.77 28.45 -22.87
N ILE A 20 -14.03 28.90 -23.88
CA ILE A 20 -12.74 28.31 -24.24
C ILE A 20 -11.72 28.51 -23.12
N GLY A 21 -11.68 29.68 -22.49
CA GLY A 21 -10.82 29.96 -21.35
C GLY A 21 -11.12 29.08 -20.13
N MET A 22 -12.41 28.91 -19.80
CA MET A 22 -12.85 28.00 -18.73
C MET A 22 -12.53 26.53 -19.02
N ALA A 23 -12.75 26.08 -20.26
CA ALA A 23 -12.41 24.71 -20.66
C ALA A 23 -10.90 24.45 -20.58
N ALA A 24 -10.08 25.41 -21.02
CA ALA A 24 -8.63 25.31 -20.89
C ALA A 24 -8.17 25.27 -19.42
N PHE A 25 -8.78 26.07 -18.54
CA PHE A 25 -8.46 26.09 -17.12
C PHE A 25 -8.83 24.76 -16.43
N ILE A 26 -9.99 24.17 -16.78
CA ILE A 26 -10.40 22.85 -16.27
C ILE A 26 -9.44 21.77 -16.76
N LEU A 27 -9.04 21.78 -18.04
CA LEU A 27 -8.08 20.81 -18.58
C LEU A 27 -6.72 20.89 -17.88
N ILE A 28 -6.21 22.11 -17.65
CA ILE A 28 -4.94 22.31 -16.91
C ILE A 28 -5.08 21.81 -15.46
N GLY A 29 -6.21 22.09 -14.79
CA GLY A 29 -6.48 21.60 -13.43
C GLY A 29 -6.54 20.07 -13.36
N VAL A 30 -7.22 19.42 -14.32
CA VAL A 30 -7.26 17.96 -14.41
C VAL A 30 -5.90 17.38 -14.71
N ALA A 31 -5.14 17.97 -15.65
CA ALA A 31 -3.79 17.50 -15.96
C ALA A 31 -2.82 17.66 -14.76
N ALA A 32 -2.91 18.77 -14.03
CA ALA A 32 -2.12 18.98 -12.82
C ALA A 32 -2.50 17.99 -11.71
N TYR A 33 -3.80 17.73 -11.52
CA TYR A 33 -4.28 16.74 -10.57
C TYR A 33 -3.83 15.32 -10.94
N MET A 34 -3.97 14.93 -12.21
CA MET A 34 -3.48 13.63 -12.70
C MET A 34 -1.97 13.50 -12.56
N GLY A 35 -1.23 14.56 -12.83
CA GLY A 35 0.22 14.60 -12.62
C GLY A 35 0.60 14.45 -11.14
N LEU A 36 -0.12 15.11 -10.24
CA LEU A 36 0.08 14.96 -8.80
C LEU A 36 -0.22 13.54 -8.33
N VAL A 37 -1.36 12.98 -8.73
CA VAL A 37 -1.73 11.58 -8.41
C VAL A 37 -0.69 10.60 -8.95
N PHE A 38 -0.20 10.80 -10.18
CA PHE A 38 0.83 9.95 -10.76
C PHE A 38 2.17 10.05 -10.01
N LEU A 39 2.56 11.25 -9.57
CA LEU A 39 3.79 11.43 -8.79
C LEU A 39 3.67 10.86 -7.39
N THR A 40 2.50 10.99 -6.74
CA THR A 40 2.26 10.43 -5.39
C THR A 40 2.00 8.93 -5.39
N SER A 41 1.60 8.35 -6.52
CA SER A 41 1.44 6.90 -6.65
C SER A 41 2.70 6.16 -7.10
N ARG A 42 3.79 6.90 -7.45
CA ARG A 42 5.09 6.26 -7.67
C ARG A 42 5.66 5.84 -6.33
N ARG A 43 5.97 4.55 -6.20
CA ARG A 43 6.69 4.06 -5.02
C ARG A 43 8.02 4.80 -4.92
N THR A 44 8.33 5.29 -3.73
CA THR A 44 9.66 5.80 -3.43
C THR A 44 10.61 4.61 -3.46
N PRO A 45 11.76 4.68 -4.15
CA PRO A 45 12.73 3.60 -4.11
C PRO A 45 13.12 3.31 -2.67
N ALA A 46 13.13 2.04 -2.29
CA ALA A 46 13.65 1.62 -1.00
C ALA A 46 15.15 1.99 -0.92
N ASN A 47 15.57 2.52 0.21
CA ASN A 47 16.98 2.72 0.52
C ASN A 47 17.36 1.89 1.75
N PRO A 48 17.35 0.55 1.64
CA PRO A 48 17.61 -0.32 2.77
C PRO A 48 19.08 -0.18 3.20
N ASP A 49 19.29 -0.03 4.50
CA ASP A 49 20.61 0.06 5.13
C ASP A 49 20.92 -1.16 6.00
N THR A 50 19.91 -1.98 6.30
CA THR A 50 20.02 -3.10 7.24
C THR A 50 19.41 -4.36 6.63
N ARG A 51 20.07 -5.50 6.83
CA ARG A 51 19.53 -6.84 6.58
C ARG A 51 19.37 -7.58 7.91
N TYR A 52 18.23 -8.21 8.07
CA TYR A 52 17.97 -9.11 9.19
C TYR A 52 17.49 -10.45 8.66
N THR A 53 18.04 -11.55 9.24
CA THR A 53 17.58 -12.92 8.97
C THR A 53 17.09 -13.49 10.29
N ALA A 54 15.80 -13.81 10.34
CA ALA A 54 15.14 -14.33 11.53
C ALA A 54 15.38 -15.84 11.71
N GLU A 55 15.16 -16.34 12.91
CA GLU A 55 15.28 -17.77 13.22
C GLU A 55 14.28 -18.65 12.46
N ASN A 56 13.13 -18.07 12.06
CA ASN A 56 12.15 -18.74 11.21
C ASN A 56 12.55 -18.79 9.72
N GLY A 57 13.76 -18.35 9.35
CA GLY A 57 14.28 -18.38 7.97
C GLY A 57 13.88 -17.16 7.11
N VAL A 58 13.04 -16.27 7.61
CA VAL A 58 12.67 -15.04 6.87
C VAL A 58 13.82 -14.05 6.92
N SER A 59 14.21 -13.53 5.76
CA SER A 59 15.18 -12.44 5.62
C SER A 59 14.52 -11.23 5.00
N VAL A 60 14.82 -10.04 5.53
CA VAL A 60 14.32 -8.76 5.01
C VAL A 60 15.44 -7.73 4.89
N TYR A 61 15.32 -6.84 3.89
CA TYR A 61 16.14 -5.64 3.78
C TYR A 61 15.27 -4.44 4.10
N TYR A 62 15.69 -3.59 5.06
CA TYR A 62 14.88 -2.49 5.52
C TYR A 62 15.73 -1.26 5.86
N GLU A 63 15.08 -0.11 5.94
CA GLU A 63 15.66 1.13 6.43
C GLU A 63 15.46 1.21 7.94
N SER A 64 16.56 1.14 8.70
CA SER A 64 16.53 1.09 10.18
C SER A 64 15.91 2.35 10.81
N ALA A 65 15.96 3.48 10.13
CA ALA A 65 15.32 4.72 10.59
C ALA A 65 13.78 4.66 10.48
N THR A 66 13.25 3.95 9.48
CA THR A 66 11.80 3.77 9.27
C THR A 66 11.25 2.64 10.14
N TRP A 67 12.05 1.58 10.34
CA TRP A 67 11.69 0.37 11.08
C TRP A 67 12.67 0.13 12.25
N PRO A 68 12.65 0.95 13.30
CA PRO A 68 13.57 0.82 14.43
C PRO A 68 13.34 -0.45 15.26
N VAL A 69 12.15 -1.05 15.20
CA VAL A 69 11.84 -2.32 15.84
C VAL A 69 11.96 -3.44 14.82
N CYS A 70 12.81 -4.43 15.09
CA CYS A 70 12.94 -5.65 14.30
C CYS A 70 13.23 -6.80 15.26
N ARG A 71 12.28 -7.70 15.46
CA ARG A 71 12.39 -8.80 16.45
C ARG A 71 11.51 -9.99 16.09
N MET A 72 11.87 -11.16 16.64
CA MET A 72 10.94 -12.29 16.71
C MET A 72 9.95 -12.06 17.86
N THR A 73 8.67 -12.33 17.60
CA THR A 73 7.59 -12.28 18.60
C THR A 73 6.60 -13.40 18.37
N GLU A 74 5.70 -13.63 19.33
CA GLU A 74 4.61 -14.59 19.21
C GLU A 74 3.29 -13.88 18.89
N ASP A 75 2.76 -14.13 17.71
CA ASP A 75 1.40 -13.70 17.37
C ASP A 75 0.39 -14.78 17.83
N PRO A 76 -0.73 -14.41 18.47
CA PRO A 76 -1.71 -15.38 18.97
C PRO A 76 -2.32 -16.29 17.90
N THR A 77 -2.37 -15.83 16.65
CA THR A 77 -2.96 -16.54 15.52
C THR A 77 -1.90 -17.22 14.67
N LEU A 78 -0.81 -16.49 14.39
CA LEU A 78 0.22 -16.93 13.46
C LEU A 78 1.37 -17.69 14.14
N GLY A 79 1.50 -17.63 15.48
CA GLY A 79 2.64 -18.20 16.21
C GLY A 79 3.91 -17.34 16.07
N PRO A 80 5.11 -17.93 15.94
CA PRO A 80 6.36 -17.18 15.85
C PRO A 80 6.45 -16.39 14.55
N VAL A 81 6.53 -15.07 14.64
CA VAL A 81 6.61 -14.14 13.51
C VAL A 81 7.80 -13.21 13.63
N LEU A 82 8.33 -12.78 12.50
CA LEU A 82 9.23 -11.66 12.42
C LEU A 82 8.40 -10.37 12.39
N GLU A 83 8.55 -9.54 13.41
CA GLU A 83 7.90 -8.23 13.53
C GLU A 83 8.87 -7.12 13.14
N LEU A 84 8.43 -6.24 12.25
CA LEU A 84 9.03 -4.92 12.05
C LEU A 84 8.00 -3.85 12.37
N ALA A 85 8.35 -2.90 13.25
CA ALA A 85 7.44 -1.81 13.60
C ALA A 85 8.15 -0.45 13.57
N SER A 86 7.35 0.59 13.30
CA SER A 86 7.84 1.97 13.25
C SER A 86 8.06 2.59 14.63
N HIS A 87 7.46 2.02 15.69
CA HIS A 87 7.53 2.48 17.06
C HIS A 87 7.48 1.28 18.01
N GLU A 88 8.02 1.45 19.22
CA GLU A 88 7.94 0.44 20.27
C GLU A 88 6.53 0.32 20.88
N ASP A 89 5.82 1.43 20.97
CA ASP A 89 4.49 1.52 21.56
C ASP A 89 3.41 1.30 20.50
N PRO A 90 2.63 0.21 20.57
CA PRO A 90 1.52 -0.04 19.67
C PRO A 90 0.36 0.97 19.80
N GLU A 91 0.29 1.72 20.91
CA GLU A 91 -0.72 2.75 21.13
C GLU A 91 -0.33 4.10 20.48
N ASP A 92 0.91 4.23 19.98
CA ASP A 92 1.33 5.41 19.22
C ASP A 92 0.41 5.61 18.00
N ASP A 93 -0.07 6.83 17.82
CA ASP A 93 -0.99 7.13 16.73
C ASP A 93 -0.33 7.06 15.35
N GLN A 94 0.99 6.93 15.27
CA GLN A 94 1.76 6.69 14.05
C GLN A 94 2.30 5.26 13.93
N TYR A 95 1.91 4.38 14.84
CA TYR A 95 2.34 2.99 14.82
C TYR A 95 1.99 2.30 13.50
N GLN A 96 2.96 1.58 12.98
CA GLN A 96 2.85 0.73 11.81
C GLN A 96 3.59 -0.56 12.09
N VAL A 97 3.07 -1.66 11.59
CA VAL A 97 3.66 -2.98 11.81
C VAL A 97 3.56 -3.84 10.58
N VAL A 98 4.57 -4.66 10.35
CA VAL A 98 4.58 -5.74 9.36
C VAL A 98 5.02 -7.01 10.05
N LEU A 99 4.22 -8.05 9.94
CA LEU A 99 4.47 -9.37 10.47
C LEU A 99 4.75 -10.33 9.31
N PHE A 100 5.82 -11.09 9.42
CA PHE A 100 6.18 -12.14 8.47
C PHE A 100 6.23 -13.48 9.18
N GLN A 101 5.48 -14.45 8.69
CA GLN A 101 5.53 -15.82 9.16
C GLN A 101 6.01 -16.73 8.04
N HIS A 102 6.94 -17.61 8.33
CA HIS A 102 7.32 -18.70 7.45
C HIS A 102 6.51 -19.94 7.79
N GLY A 103 5.93 -20.59 6.78
CA GLY A 103 5.15 -21.80 6.93
C GLY A 103 5.07 -22.58 5.61
N ASP A 104 4.20 -23.54 5.58
CA ASP A 104 3.83 -24.26 4.37
C ASP A 104 2.36 -23.98 3.98
N GLN A 105 2.04 -24.16 2.71
CA GLN A 105 0.69 -23.85 2.20
C GLN A 105 -0.39 -24.71 2.86
N ALA A 106 -0.07 -25.94 3.28
CA ALA A 106 -1.04 -26.84 3.90
C ALA A 106 -1.52 -26.34 5.27
N THR A 107 -0.70 -25.55 5.95
CA THR A 107 -1.00 -24.98 7.27
C THR A 107 -1.98 -23.81 7.20
N TYR A 108 -1.95 -23.03 6.09
CA TYR A 108 -2.70 -21.77 5.95
C TYR A 108 -3.30 -21.60 4.54
N ASP A 109 -3.94 -22.63 3.99
CA ASP A 109 -4.56 -22.58 2.66
C ASP A 109 -5.52 -21.40 2.48
N ASP A 110 -6.21 -21.00 3.56
CA ASP A 110 -7.22 -19.93 3.55
C ASP A 110 -6.72 -18.65 4.25
N PHE A 111 -5.40 -18.44 4.39
CA PHE A 111 -4.83 -17.32 5.15
C PHE A 111 -5.43 -15.96 4.77
N LEU A 112 -5.52 -15.66 3.47
CA LEU A 112 -6.06 -14.38 3.02
C LEU A 112 -7.54 -14.20 3.34
N GLU A 113 -8.33 -15.26 3.30
CA GLU A 113 -9.76 -15.23 3.64
C GLU A 113 -9.96 -15.09 5.15
N MET A 114 -9.30 -15.92 5.94
CA MET A 114 -9.33 -15.87 7.41
C MET A 114 -8.91 -14.50 7.93
N SER A 115 -7.79 -13.96 7.45
CA SER A 115 -7.29 -12.65 7.88
C SER A 115 -8.25 -11.51 7.50
N GLN A 116 -8.94 -11.59 6.36
CA GLN A 116 -9.97 -10.62 6.01
C GLN A 116 -11.20 -10.73 6.90
N ASP A 117 -11.57 -11.94 7.33
CA ASP A 117 -12.68 -12.14 8.25
C ASP A 117 -12.36 -11.61 9.65
N ASP A 118 -11.13 -11.79 10.12
CA ASP A 118 -10.65 -11.20 11.37
C ASP A 118 -10.66 -9.66 11.31
N LEU A 119 -10.24 -9.09 10.19
CA LEU A 119 -10.35 -7.65 9.97
C LEU A 119 -11.79 -7.14 9.97
N ARG A 120 -12.73 -7.90 9.36
CA ARG A 120 -14.17 -7.57 9.39
C ARG A 120 -14.74 -7.65 10.80
N ALA A 121 -14.34 -8.67 11.57
CA ALA A 121 -14.77 -8.85 12.96
C ALA A 121 -14.27 -7.71 13.85
N SER A 122 -13.01 -7.24 13.64
CA SER A 122 -12.37 -6.21 14.46
C SER A 122 -12.78 -4.79 14.08
N TYR A 123 -12.92 -4.51 12.80
CA TYR A 123 -13.07 -3.14 12.25
C TYR A 123 -14.38 -2.91 11.49
N GLY A 124 -15.22 -3.94 11.32
CA GLY A 124 -16.48 -3.83 10.58
C GLY A 124 -16.28 -3.87 9.07
N VAL A 125 -16.74 -2.83 8.36
CA VAL A 125 -16.66 -2.83 6.88
C VAL A 125 -15.23 -2.63 6.41
N ILE A 126 -14.73 -3.56 5.60
CA ILE A 126 -13.45 -3.46 4.89
C ILE A 126 -13.68 -3.47 3.38
N SER A 127 -12.76 -2.87 2.63
CA SER A 127 -12.81 -2.85 1.16
C SER A 127 -11.54 -3.49 0.59
N PRO A 128 -11.51 -4.82 0.38
CA PRO A 128 -10.34 -5.51 -0.15
C PRO A 128 -10.14 -5.16 -1.63
N LYS A 129 -8.88 -4.88 -1.99
CA LYS A 129 -8.43 -4.60 -3.36
C LYS A 129 -7.19 -5.42 -3.64
N LYS A 130 -7.19 -6.18 -4.72
CA LYS A 130 -5.96 -6.87 -5.17
C LYS A 130 -4.88 -5.84 -5.48
N ILE A 131 -3.67 -6.13 -5.06
CA ILE A 131 -2.48 -5.33 -5.34
C ILE A 131 -1.38 -6.23 -5.87
N ASP A 132 -0.48 -5.66 -6.64
CA ASP A 132 0.69 -6.34 -7.18
C ASP A 132 1.93 -5.96 -6.37
N ILE A 133 2.63 -6.96 -5.83
CA ILE A 133 3.87 -6.81 -5.07
C ILE A 133 4.89 -7.75 -5.69
N PRO A 134 5.86 -7.25 -6.45
CA PRO A 134 6.87 -8.10 -7.06
C PRO A 134 7.87 -8.57 -6.00
N VAL A 135 7.98 -9.88 -5.80
CA VAL A 135 9.00 -10.52 -4.97
C VAL A 135 9.84 -11.43 -5.86
N GLU A 136 11.16 -11.31 -5.78
CA GLU A 136 12.06 -12.08 -6.63
C GLU A 136 11.96 -13.58 -6.32
N GLY A 137 11.75 -14.40 -7.36
CA GLY A 137 11.69 -15.85 -7.23
C GLY A 137 10.44 -16.41 -6.55
N ALA A 138 9.37 -15.62 -6.46
CA ALA A 138 8.14 -16.05 -5.82
C ALA A 138 6.89 -15.61 -6.58
N THR A 139 5.78 -16.32 -6.35
CA THR A 139 4.43 -15.90 -6.73
C THR A 139 3.77 -15.24 -5.53
N VAL A 140 3.16 -14.06 -5.75
CA VAL A 140 2.52 -13.29 -4.66
C VAL A 140 1.03 -13.14 -4.91
N GLU A 141 0.23 -13.50 -3.92
CA GLU A 141 -1.17 -13.11 -3.83
C GLU A 141 -1.32 -12.08 -2.73
N ALA A 142 -1.78 -10.88 -3.05
CA ALA A 142 -1.86 -9.79 -2.08
C ALA A 142 -3.16 -9.01 -2.21
N VAL A 143 -3.66 -8.57 -1.06
CA VAL A 143 -4.81 -7.68 -0.96
C VAL A 143 -4.48 -6.52 -0.01
N ARG A 144 -4.96 -5.34 -0.36
CA ARG A 144 -5.02 -4.20 0.54
C ARG A 144 -6.46 -3.99 0.98
N CYS A 145 -6.69 -3.94 2.28
CA CYS A 145 -7.99 -3.63 2.86
C CYS A 145 -7.99 -2.21 3.40
N ASP A 146 -8.92 -1.39 2.94
CA ASP A 146 -9.11 -0.03 3.46
C ASP A 146 -9.91 -0.14 4.78
N ILE A 147 -9.35 0.32 5.91
CA ILE A 147 -9.90 0.21 7.26
C ILE A 147 -9.86 1.58 7.93
N GLN A 148 -10.97 2.31 7.98
CA GLN A 148 -11.02 3.64 8.60
C GLN A 148 -9.85 4.55 8.18
N ALA A 149 -8.92 4.86 9.11
CA ALA A 149 -7.74 5.70 8.88
C ALA A 149 -6.49 4.90 8.45
N TYR A 150 -6.59 3.57 8.34
CA TYR A 150 -5.48 2.67 8.07
C TYR A 150 -5.72 1.80 6.84
N TYR A 151 -4.64 1.18 6.38
CA TYR A 151 -4.65 0.11 5.40
C TYR A 151 -4.06 -1.13 6.03
N ALA A 152 -4.74 -2.27 5.91
CA ALA A 152 -4.12 -3.56 6.11
C ALA A 152 -3.62 -4.08 4.76
N VAL A 153 -2.41 -4.62 4.73
CA VAL A 153 -1.86 -5.35 3.59
C VAL A 153 -1.68 -6.80 4.02
N LEU A 154 -2.34 -7.69 3.31
CA LEU A 154 -2.25 -9.13 3.53
C LEU A 154 -1.64 -9.76 2.28
N ALA A 155 -0.66 -10.63 2.44
CA ALA A 155 -0.05 -11.31 1.30
C ALA A 155 0.37 -12.73 1.64
N THR A 156 0.34 -13.58 0.61
CA THR A 156 0.92 -14.92 0.57
C THR A 156 2.00 -14.93 -0.49
N ILE A 157 3.23 -15.21 -0.11
CA ILE A 157 4.41 -15.23 -0.98
C ILE A 157 4.85 -16.68 -1.08
N THR A 158 4.63 -17.30 -2.23
CA THR A 158 4.92 -18.73 -2.48
C THR A 158 6.16 -18.85 -3.36
N TYR A 159 7.19 -19.51 -2.84
CA TYR A 159 8.43 -19.82 -3.55
C TYR A 159 8.34 -21.14 -4.30
N ASP A 160 9.17 -21.30 -5.31
CA ASP A 160 9.25 -22.54 -6.11
C ASP A 160 9.64 -23.78 -5.25
N SER A 161 10.27 -23.58 -4.11
CA SER A 161 10.56 -24.63 -3.11
C SER A 161 9.32 -25.22 -2.46
N GLY A 162 8.17 -24.54 -2.52
CA GLY A 162 6.94 -24.86 -1.81
C GLY A 162 6.82 -24.18 -0.44
N ASP A 163 7.85 -23.46 -0.03
CA ASP A 163 7.80 -22.62 1.17
C ASP A 163 6.91 -21.40 0.94
N VAL A 164 6.25 -20.96 2.00
CA VAL A 164 5.33 -19.81 1.95
C VAL A 164 5.67 -18.83 3.07
N ILE A 165 5.71 -17.54 2.72
CA ILE A 165 5.74 -16.46 3.71
C ILE A 165 4.36 -15.80 3.71
N TYR A 166 3.74 -15.78 4.89
CA TYR A 166 2.50 -15.04 5.15
C TYR A 166 2.83 -13.68 5.70
N VAL A 167 2.15 -12.67 5.18
CA VAL A 167 2.39 -11.26 5.56
C VAL A 167 1.08 -10.64 6.03
N SER A 168 1.14 -10.05 7.23
CA SER A 168 0.09 -9.18 7.74
C SER A 168 0.69 -7.84 8.11
N ALA A 169 0.16 -6.75 7.57
CA ALA A 169 0.67 -5.41 7.85
C ALA A 169 -0.47 -4.43 8.12
N LEU A 170 -0.22 -3.50 9.04
CA LEU A 170 -1.07 -2.36 9.31
C LEU A 170 -0.26 -1.08 9.09
N THR A 171 -0.80 -0.16 8.26
CA THR A 171 -0.10 1.08 7.90
C THR A 171 -1.07 2.21 7.59
N ARG A 172 -0.56 3.44 7.51
CA ARG A 172 -1.29 4.61 7.00
C ARG A 172 -1.01 4.83 5.52
N LEU A 173 -1.87 5.61 4.84
CA LEU A 173 -1.69 5.91 3.41
C LEU A 173 -0.30 6.53 3.12
N ALA A 174 0.16 7.44 3.98
CA ALA A 174 1.44 8.13 3.79
C ALA A 174 2.64 7.15 3.77
N SER A 175 2.54 6.03 4.49
CA SER A 175 3.61 5.05 4.67
C SER A 175 3.35 3.71 3.98
N LEU A 176 2.29 3.63 3.17
CA LEU A 176 1.98 2.40 2.43
C LEU A 176 3.16 1.94 1.55
N ASN A 177 3.88 2.87 0.93
CA ASN A 177 5.04 2.54 0.11
C ASN A 177 6.18 1.91 0.91
N ASP A 178 6.39 2.32 2.16
CA ASP A 178 7.44 1.77 3.02
C ASP A 178 7.13 0.30 3.35
N VAL A 179 5.85 0.00 3.64
CA VAL A 179 5.38 -1.38 3.84
C VAL A 179 5.53 -2.22 2.56
N LEU A 180 5.14 -1.69 1.40
CA LEU A 180 5.25 -2.43 0.14
C LEU A 180 6.71 -2.70 -0.22
N ASN A 181 7.60 -1.71 -0.05
CA ASN A 181 9.04 -1.87 -0.26
C ASN A 181 9.64 -2.92 0.67
N LEU A 182 9.20 -2.95 1.94
CA LEU A 182 9.64 -3.96 2.90
C LEU A 182 9.21 -5.36 2.46
N ILE A 183 7.95 -5.53 2.03
CA ILE A 183 7.45 -6.82 1.54
C ILE A 183 8.19 -7.26 0.26
N GLU A 184 8.50 -6.34 -0.66
CA GLU A 184 9.28 -6.62 -1.87
C GLU A 184 10.70 -7.13 -1.56
N SER A 185 11.26 -6.76 -0.41
CA SER A 185 12.62 -7.11 0.00
C SER A 185 12.74 -8.49 0.65
N VAL A 186 11.61 -9.15 0.93
CA VAL A 186 11.60 -10.40 1.69
C VAL A 186 12.18 -11.54 0.87
N SER A 187 12.88 -12.44 1.54
CA SER A 187 13.43 -13.67 0.98
C SER A 187 13.51 -14.76 2.04
N LEU A 188 13.69 -16.01 1.61
CA LEU A 188 14.11 -17.09 2.48
C LEU A 188 15.63 -17.11 2.55
N GLY A 189 16.18 -17.17 3.78
CA GLY A 189 17.61 -17.17 4.07
C GLY A 189 18.22 -18.55 4.15
#